data_69510a98936bf9a22ec3a1b6e44f2b40
#
_entry.id   69510a98936bf9a22ec3a1b6e44f2b40
#
_cell.length_a   1.000
_cell.length_b   1.000
_cell.length_c   1.000
_cell.angle_alpha   90.00
_cell.angle_beta   90.00
_cell.angle_gamma   90.00
#
_symmetry.space_group_name_H-M   'P 1'
#
loop_
_entity.id
_entity.type
_entity.pdbx_description
1 polymer ?
#
loop_
_entity_poly.entity_id
_entity_poly.type
_entity_poly.pdbx_seq_one_letter_code
_entity_poly.pdbx_strand_id
1 'polypeptide(L)'
;MANQPRIIDEFTRLASIASPSFHEGEIARYLTRRFQELGGEVFTDDAGTRIGAESGNLIATFPAEGRDSGPLMLSVHMDMVEPAAGVQPVLSDGVFTSAGPTVLGADDKAGIVEIMEALQLLRERRIPRGPVEVVVTVCEEAGLLGAKNLDYSRLRSRR
;
A
#
# COMPACT_ATOMS: atom_id res chain seq x y z
N MET A 1 -4.20 -17.70 -12.22
CA MET A 1 -4.89 -16.44 -12.52
C MET A 1 -5.12 -15.72 -11.22
N ALA A 2 -5.17 -14.39 -11.22
CA ALA A 2 -5.50 -13.57 -10.05
C ALA A 2 -6.92 -13.89 -9.55
N ASN A 3 -7.15 -13.69 -8.25
CA ASN A 3 -8.47 -13.94 -7.64
C ASN A 3 -9.30 -12.65 -7.70
N GLN A 4 -10.09 -12.50 -8.75
CA GLN A 4 -10.89 -11.29 -8.99
C GLN A 4 -11.82 -10.92 -7.81
N PRO A 5 -12.58 -11.83 -7.18
CA PRO A 5 -13.36 -11.49 -5.99
C PRO A 5 -12.53 -10.87 -4.86
N ARG A 6 -11.35 -11.44 -4.57
CA ARG A 6 -10.46 -10.92 -3.52
C ARG A 6 -9.93 -9.52 -3.85
N ILE A 7 -9.56 -9.27 -5.12
CA ILE A 7 -9.15 -7.95 -5.60
C ILE A 7 -10.27 -6.92 -5.40
N ILE A 8 -11.49 -7.28 -5.79
CA ILE A 8 -12.68 -6.42 -5.63
C ILE A 8 -12.92 -6.10 -4.16
N ASP A 9 -12.89 -7.12 -3.29
CA ASP A 9 -13.13 -6.95 -1.86
C ASP A 9 -12.04 -6.08 -1.21
N GLU A 10 -10.77 -6.34 -1.51
CA GLU A 10 -9.64 -5.58 -0.96
C GLU A 10 -9.65 -4.13 -1.44
N PHE A 11 -9.89 -3.90 -2.74
CA PHE A 11 -9.99 -2.55 -3.29
C PHE A 11 -11.16 -1.79 -2.67
N THR A 12 -12.33 -2.42 -2.56
CA THR A 12 -13.50 -1.80 -1.92
C THR A 12 -13.19 -1.35 -0.49
N ARG A 13 -12.50 -2.19 0.29
CA ARG A 13 -12.11 -1.85 1.67
C ARG A 13 -11.12 -0.69 1.71
N LEU A 14 -10.07 -0.74 0.91
CA LEU A 14 -9.05 0.32 0.84
C LEU A 14 -9.64 1.64 0.35
N ALA A 15 -10.43 1.60 -0.72
CA ALA A 15 -11.07 2.80 -1.27
C ALA A 15 -12.08 3.42 -0.30
N SER A 16 -12.68 2.65 0.61
CA SER A 16 -13.59 3.15 1.64
C SER A 16 -12.89 3.88 2.79
N ILE A 17 -11.56 3.76 2.92
CA ILE A 17 -10.78 4.48 3.94
C ILE A 17 -10.38 5.84 3.36
N ALA A 18 -10.95 6.92 3.89
CA ALA A 18 -10.48 8.25 3.57
C ALA A 18 -9.09 8.47 4.15
N SER A 19 -8.13 8.79 3.30
CA SER A 19 -6.72 8.96 3.68
C SER A 19 -6.10 10.17 2.97
N PRO A 20 -6.63 11.38 3.15
CA PRO A 20 -5.97 12.55 2.54
C PRO A 20 -4.57 12.73 3.11
N SER A 21 -3.68 13.38 2.35
CA SER A 21 -2.30 13.65 2.79
C SER A 21 -2.28 14.25 4.21
N PHE A 22 -1.36 13.80 5.04
CA PHE A 22 -1.20 14.08 6.47
C PHE A 22 -2.16 13.34 7.41
N HIS A 23 -3.22 12.71 6.92
CA HIS A 23 -4.26 12.00 7.69
C HIS A 23 -4.34 10.51 7.33
N GLU A 24 -3.19 9.86 7.19
CA GLU A 24 -3.08 8.46 6.74
C GLU A 24 -3.12 7.43 7.89
N GLY A 25 -3.36 7.88 9.12
CA GLY A 25 -3.26 7.00 10.30
C GLY A 25 -4.16 5.75 10.25
N GLU A 26 -5.37 5.85 9.71
CA GLU A 26 -6.28 4.70 9.60
C GLU A 26 -5.81 3.69 8.56
N ILE A 27 -5.49 4.16 7.35
CA ILE A 27 -5.03 3.29 6.27
C ILE A 27 -3.68 2.65 6.61
N ALA A 28 -2.76 3.36 7.27
CA ALA A 28 -1.49 2.82 7.73
C ALA A 28 -1.66 1.64 8.69
N ARG A 29 -2.57 1.76 9.68
CA ARG A 29 -2.91 0.64 10.58
C ARG A 29 -3.53 -0.55 9.85
N TYR A 30 -4.39 -0.29 8.87
CA TYR A 30 -4.97 -1.34 8.04
C TYR A 30 -3.89 -2.07 7.25
N LEU A 31 -3.05 -1.35 6.52
CA LEU A 31 -1.98 -1.90 5.69
C LEU A 31 -0.95 -2.69 6.51
N THR A 32 -0.59 -2.17 7.69
CA THR A 32 0.32 -2.88 8.61
C THR A 32 -0.21 -4.28 8.93
N ARG A 33 -1.47 -4.40 9.32
CA ARG A 33 -2.09 -5.71 9.61
C ARG A 33 -2.11 -6.61 8.37
N ARG A 34 -2.51 -6.04 7.21
CA ARG A 34 -2.62 -6.82 5.98
C ARG A 34 -1.27 -7.39 5.53
N PHE A 35 -0.21 -6.59 5.54
CA PHE A 35 1.12 -7.09 5.21
C PHE A 35 1.65 -8.11 6.22
N GLN A 36 1.35 -7.96 7.51
CA GLN A 36 1.67 -8.97 8.52
C GLN A 36 0.93 -10.29 8.28
N GLU A 37 -0.35 -10.25 7.94
CA GLU A 37 -1.15 -11.45 7.58
C GLU A 37 -0.58 -12.16 6.33
N LEU A 38 0.02 -11.41 5.41
CA LEU A 38 0.72 -11.93 4.25
C LEU A 38 2.11 -12.52 4.58
N GLY A 39 2.57 -12.38 5.83
CA GLY A 39 3.85 -12.91 6.32
C GLY A 39 5.01 -11.92 6.23
N GLY A 40 4.74 -10.64 6.06
CA GLY A 40 5.74 -9.58 6.09
C GLY A 40 6.03 -9.06 7.49
N GLU A 41 7.27 -8.60 7.69
CA GLU A 41 7.63 -7.74 8.82
C GLU A 41 7.43 -6.29 8.41
N VAL A 42 6.68 -5.52 9.20
CA VAL A 42 6.35 -4.13 8.87
C VAL A 42 7.03 -3.18 9.85
N PHE A 43 7.79 -2.25 9.30
CA PHE A 43 8.40 -1.14 10.03
C PHE A 43 7.75 0.17 9.55
N THR A 44 7.48 1.07 10.50
CA THR A 44 7.03 2.44 10.22
C THR A 44 8.18 3.38 10.52
N ASP A 45 8.60 4.20 9.56
CA ASP A 45 9.67 5.17 9.76
C ASP A 45 9.17 6.45 10.47
N ASP A 46 10.08 7.40 10.71
CA ASP A 46 9.78 8.65 11.40
C ASP A 46 9.38 9.81 10.47
N ALA A 47 9.15 9.54 9.19
CA ALA A 47 8.76 10.56 8.21
C ALA A 47 7.53 11.36 8.68
N GLY A 48 6.51 10.69 9.21
CA GLY A 48 5.31 11.35 9.74
C GLY A 48 5.62 12.39 10.81
N THR A 49 6.51 12.07 11.74
CA THR A 49 6.94 13.03 12.79
C THR A 49 7.63 14.25 12.19
N ARG A 50 8.43 14.05 11.14
CA ARG A 50 9.18 15.13 10.49
C ARG A 50 8.29 16.08 9.69
N ILE A 51 7.23 15.55 9.07
CA ILE A 51 6.34 16.31 8.17
C ILE A 51 5.01 16.68 8.82
N GLY A 52 4.72 16.24 10.04
CA GLY A 52 3.47 16.51 10.75
C GLY A 52 2.29 15.68 10.26
N ALA A 53 2.54 14.45 9.73
CA ALA A 53 1.52 13.50 9.33
C ALA A 53 1.19 12.50 10.46
N GLU A 54 0.01 11.86 10.38
CA GLU A 54 -0.46 10.90 11.38
C GLU A 54 0.30 9.55 11.33
N SER A 55 1.00 9.27 10.25
CA SER A 55 1.83 8.06 10.09
C SER A 55 3.13 8.40 9.35
N GLY A 56 4.16 7.57 9.55
CA GLY A 56 5.33 7.50 8.68
C GLY A 56 5.11 6.57 7.49
N ASN A 57 6.13 6.44 6.63
CA ASN A 57 6.13 5.46 5.57
C ASN A 57 6.15 4.04 6.15
N LEU A 58 5.46 3.11 5.50
CA LEU A 58 5.54 1.70 5.85
C LEU A 58 6.57 1.00 4.97
N ILE A 59 7.44 0.21 5.60
CA ILE A 59 8.39 -0.66 4.92
C ILE A 59 8.06 -2.10 5.33
N ALA A 60 7.42 -2.85 4.42
CA ALA A 60 7.09 -4.24 4.64
C ALA A 60 8.12 -5.15 3.96
N THR A 61 8.77 -6.03 4.73
CA THR A 61 9.83 -6.91 4.24
C THR A 61 9.37 -8.34 4.23
N PHE A 62 9.50 -8.99 3.09
CA PHE A 62 9.16 -10.41 2.89
C PHE A 62 10.45 -11.18 2.60
N PRO A 63 10.82 -12.19 3.42
CA PRO A 63 12.03 -12.98 3.19
C PRO A 63 11.96 -13.78 1.89
N ALA A 64 13.10 -14.18 1.37
CA ALA A 64 13.18 -15.06 0.22
C ALA A 64 12.51 -16.41 0.49
N GLU A 65 11.86 -16.96 -0.51
CA GLU A 65 11.28 -18.30 -0.49
C GLU A 65 11.79 -19.12 -1.68
N GLY A 66 12.74 -20.01 -1.42
CA GLY A 66 13.24 -20.99 -2.40
C GLY A 66 14.00 -20.41 -3.59
N ARG A 67 14.35 -19.12 -3.61
CA ARG A 67 15.15 -18.48 -4.66
C ARG A 67 16.19 -17.55 -4.06
N ASP A 68 17.46 -17.75 -4.40
CA ASP A 68 18.53 -16.85 -4.05
C ASP A 68 18.65 -15.78 -5.15
N SER A 69 18.19 -14.57 -4.84
CA SER A 69 18.32 -13.39 -5.70
C SER A 69 18.34 -12.13 -4.83
N GLY A 70 18.80 -11.02 -5.40
CA GLY A 70 18.70 -9.72 -4.73
C GLY A 70 17.21 -9.33 -4.44
N PRO A 71 16.98 -8.44 -3.46
CA PRO A 71 15.66 -7.99 -3.13
C PRO A 71 15.04 -7.16 -4.26
N LEU A 72 13.71 -7.33 -4.45
CA LEU A 72 12.90 -6.49 -5.31
C LEU A 72 12.15 -5.48 -4.44
N MET A 73 12.25 -4.19 -4.75
CA MET A 73 11.43 -3.16 -4.14
C MET A 73 10.22 -2.86 -5.01
N LEU A 74 9.05 -2.80 -4.37
CA LEU A 74 7.80 -2.30 -4.93
C LEU A 74 7.41 -1.05 -4.14
N SER A 75 7.08 0.03 -4.82
CA SER A 75 6.75 1.31 -4.17
C SER A 75 5.38 1.79 -4.62
N VAL A 76 4.59 2.22 -3.65
CA VAL A 76 3.22 2.78 -3.79
C VAL A 76 3.02 3.86 -2.74
N HIS A 77 1.93 4.61 -2.81
CA HIS A 77 1.55 5.55 -1.74
C HIS A 77 0.18 5.23 -1.16
N MET A 78 -0.07 5.70 0.08
CA MET A 78 -1.33 5.41 0.77
C MET A 78 -2.25 6.62 0.91
N ASP A 79 -1.75 7.80 0.63
CA ASP A 79 -2.58 9.01 0.64
C ASP A 79 -3.36 9.19 -0.68
N MET A 80 -4.34 10.05 -0.64
CA MET A 80 -5.19 10.41 -1.77
C MET A 80 -5.51 11.90 -1.71
N VAL A 81 -5.86 12.48 -2.86
CA VAL A 81 -6.30 13.88 -2.96
C VAL A 81 -7.70 14.08 -2.36
N GLU A 82 -8.01 15.33 -2.05
CA GLU A 82 -9.34 15.76 -1.61
C GLU A 82 -10.29 16.04 -2.81
N PRO A 83 -11.62 15.93 -2.64
CA PRO A 83 -12.36 15.59 -1.41
C PRO A 83 -12.44 14.08 -1.17
N ALA A 84 -12.11 13.63 0.04
CA ALA A 84 -12.00 12.22 0.42
C ALA A 84 -13.02 11.77 1.46
N ALA A 85 -13.53 12.70 2.27
CA ALA A 85 -14.39 12.38 3.40
C ALA A 85 -15.70 11.71 2.99
N GLY A 86 -15.94 10.49 3.53
CA GLY A 86 -17.17 9.73 3.23
C GLY A 86 -17.17 9.07 1.85
N VAL A 87 -16.00 8.79 1.28
CA VAL A 87 -15.88 8.07 0.01
C VAL A 87 -16.64 6.74 0.04
N GLN A 88 -17.42 6.50 -0.99
CA GLN A 88 -18.22 5.28 -1.17
C GLN A 88 -17.89 4.66 -2.53
N PRO A 89 -17.01 3.64 -2.58
CA PRO A 89 -16.70 2.96 -3.82
C PRO A 89 -17.90 2.14 -4.30
N VAL A 90 -18.24 2.27 -5.58
CA VAL A 90 -19.30 1.53 -6.25
C VAL A 90 -18.72 0.82 -7.46
N LEU A 91 -18.99 -0.48 -7.57
CA LEU A 91 -18.64 -1.29 -8.74
C LEU A 91 -19.88 -1.47 -9.63
N SER A 92 -19.82 -1.00 -10.85
CA SER A 92 -20.84 -1.22 -11.88
C SER A 92 -20.18 -1.55 -13.21
N ASP A 93 -20.64 -2.58 -13.88
CA ASP A 93 -20.14 -3.03 -15.19
C ASP A 93 -18.62 -3.21 -15.25
N GLY A 94 -18.01 -3.66 -14.13
CA GLY A 94 -16.56 -3.88 -14.03
C GLY A 94 -15.73 -2.61 -13.77
N VAL A 95 -16.37 -1.46 -13.56
CA VAL A 95 -15.71 -0.18 -13.31
C VAL A 95 -16.05 0.30 -11.89
N PHE A 96 -15.01 0.67 -11.13
CA PHE A 96 -15.17 1.34 -9.85
C PHE A 96 -15.33 2.85 -10.04
N THR A 97 -16.28 3.42 -9.33
CA THR A 97 -16.50 4.87 -9.22
C THR A 97 -16.73 5.25 -7.76
N SER A 98 -16.68 6.54 -7.43
CA SER A 98 -17.15 7.03 -6.15
C SER A 98 -18.61 7.47 -6.27
N ALA A 99 -19.45 7.07 -5.31
CA ALA A 99 -20.82 7.62 -5.18
C ALA A 99 -20.72 9.00 -4.50
N GLY A 100 -21.29 10.03 -5.13
CA GLY A 100 -21.28 11.38 -4.59
C GLY A 100 -20.08 12.23 -5.01
N PRO A 101 -19.74 13.28 -4.24
CA PRO A 101 -18.79 14.31 -4.68
C PRO A 101 -17.32 14.00 -4.37
N THR A 102 -17.01 12.82 -3.84
CA THR A 102 -15.62 12.47 -3.49
C THR A 102 -14.85 11.88 -4.65
N VAL A 103 -13.50 11.96 -4.59
CA VAL A 103 -12.64 11.15 -5.43
C VAL A 103 -12.72 9.68 -4.97
N LEU A 104 -12.38 8.74 -5.85
CA LEU A 104 -12.35 7.31 -5.53
C LEU A 104 -11.07 6.92 -4.74
N GLY A 105 -9.98 7.63 -4.98
CA GLY A 105 -8.67 7.30 -4.41
C GLY A 105 -8.06 6.03 -5.00
N ALA A 106 -8.32 5.73 -6.27
CA ALA A 106 -7.73 4.58 -6.95
C ALA A 106 -6.22 4.71 -7.11
N ASP A 107 -5.73 5.91 -7.25
CA ASP A 107 -4.32 6.31 -7.17
C ASP A 107 -3.95 6.54 -5.69
N ASP A 108 -3.13 5.72 -5.03
CA ASP A 108 -2.49 4.51 -5.59
C ASP A 108 -2.96 3.24 -4.84
N LYS A 109 -4.20 3.25 -4.31
CA LYS A 109 -4.80 2.08 -3.65
C LYS A 109 -4.92 0.87 -4.58
N ALA A 110 -5.03 1.10 -5.89
CA ALA A 110 -5.03 0.03 -6.88
C ALA A 110 -3.67 -0.68 -6.90
N GLY A 111 -2.57 0.06 -6.94
CA GLY A 111 -1.22 -0.52 -6.86
C GLY A 111 -0.98 -1.29 -5.57
N ILE A 112 -1.51 -0.81 -4.44
CA ILE A 112 -1.44 -1.55 -3.16
C ILE A 112 -2.14 -2.91 -3.28
N VAL A 113 -3.35 -2.95 -3.86
CA VAL A 113 -4.11 -4.20 -4.05
C VAL A 113 -3.39 -5.16 -4.99
N GLU A 114 -2.79 -4.66 -6.07
CA GLU A 114 -2.01 -5.46 -7.01
C GLU A 114 -0.82 -6.14 -6.31
N ILE A 115 -0.10 -5.40 -5.49
CA ILE A 115 1.03 -5.93 -4.69
C ILE A 115 0.55 -7.00 -3.72
N MET A 116 -0.53 -6.72 -2.98
CA MET A 116 -1.09 -7.68 -2.02
C MET A 116 -1.54 -8.97 -2.70
N GLU A 117 -2.24 -8.87 -3.82
CA GLU A 117 -2.69 -10.05 -4.59
C GLU A 117 -1.49 -10.82 -5.14
N ALA A 118 -0.45 -10.14 -5.65
CA ALA A 118 0.75 -10.79 -6.13
C ALA A 118 1.45 -11.59 -5.01
N LEU A 119 1.64 -10.99 -3.84
CA LEU A 119 2.24 -11.66 -2.67
C LEU A 119 1.40 -12.86 -2.22
N GLN A 120 0.09 -12.70 -2.17
CA GLN A 120 -0.84 -13.77 -1.81
C GLN A 120 -0.75 -14.96 -2.80
N LEU A 121 -0.73 -14.67 -4.10
CA LEU A 121 -0.61 -15.71 -5.13
C LEU A 121 0.73 -16.45 -5.08
N LEU A 122 1.83 -15.72 -4.86
CA LEU A 122 3.16 -16.31 -4.70
C LEU A 122 3.15 -17.32 -3.55
N ARG A 123 2.55 -16.95 -2.42
CA ARG A 123 2.41 -17.79 -1.23
C ARG A 123 1.50 -19.00 -1.48
N GLU A 124 0.29 -18.78 -1.99
CA GLU A 124 -0.69 -19.85 -2.26
C GLU A 124 -0.16 -20.91 -3.23
N ARG A 125 0.56 -20.47 -4.26
CA ARG A 125 1.11 -21.35 -5.28
C ARG A 125 2.51 -21.85 -4.98
N ARG A 126 3.09 -21.44 -3.86
CA ARG A 126 4.46 -21.78 -3.46
C ARG A 126 5.49 -21.48 -4.56
N ILE A 127 5.33 -20.33 -5.22
CA ILE A 127 6.24 -19.90 -6.30
C ILE A 127 7.54 -19.40 -5.66
N PRO A 128 8.69 -19.99 -6.01
CA PRO A 128 9.97 -19.54 -5.48
C PRO A 128 10.23 -18.06 -5.84
N ARG A 129 10.61 -17.25 -4.85
CA ARG A 129 10.93 -15.84 -5.04
C ARG A 129 12.10 -15.40 -4.17
N GLY A 130 12.81 -14.36 -4.60
CA GLY A 130 13.74 -13.62 -3.76
C GLY A 130 13.03 -12.78 -2.70
N PRO A 131 13.79 -12.03 -1.89
CA PRO A 131 13.22 -11.10 -0.94
C PRO A 131 12.41 -10.01 -1.66
N VAL A 132 11.32 -9.55 -1.03
CA VAL A 132 10.52 -8.42 -1.53
C VAL A 132 10.44 -7.36 -0.44
N GLU A 133 10.64 -6.11 -0.82
CA GLU A 133 10.44 -4.95 0.03
C GLU A 133 9.28 -4.12 -0.57
N VAL A 134 8.25 -3.87 0.23
CA VAL A 134 7.14 -3.01 -0.18
C VAL A 134 7.24 -1.71 0.61
N VAL A 135 7.41 -0.61 -0.09
CA VAL A 135 7.44 0.74 0.48
C VAL A 135 6.11 1.40 0.17
N VAL A 136 5.38 1.77 1.23
CA VAL A 136 4.13 2.53 1.09
C VAL A 136 4.35 3.90 1.71
N THR A 137 4.42 4.93 0.87
CA THR A 137 4.72 6.28 1.32
C THR A 137 3.48 7.03 1.77
N VAL A 138 3.68 8.02 2.63
CA VAL A 138 2.70 9.04 3.02
C VAL A 138 2.91 10.30 2.21
N CYS A 139 1.89 11.16 2.10
CA CYS A 139 1.98 12.50 1.52
C CYS A 139 2.67 12.54 0.15
N GLU A 140 2.38 11.59 -0.72
CA GLU A 140 2.85 11.60 -2.11
C GLU A 140 2.22 12.78 -2.84
N GLU A 141 0.91 12.92 -2.73
CA GLU A 141 0.07 13.94 -3.38
C GLU A 141 0.37 15.38 -2.86
N ALA A 142 1.01 15.47 -1.69
CA ALA A 142 1.51 16.72 -1.13
C ALA A 142 2.95 17.05 -1.57
N GLY A 143 3.41 16.47 -2.68
CA GLY A 143 4.72 16.72 -3.28
C GLY A 143 5.81 15.75 -2.85
N LEU A 144 5.49 14.45 -2.75
CA LEU A 144 6.42 13.36 -2.46
C LEU A 144 7.08 13.50 -1.07
N LEU A 145 6.38 14.08 -0.08
CA LEU A 145 7.00 14.40 1.21
C LEU A 145 7.43 13.14 1.97
N GLY A 146 6.64 12.07 1.92
CA GLY A 146 7.00 10.79 2.52
C GLY A 146 8.28 10.21 1.91
N ALA A 147 8.35 10.14 0.58
CA ALA A 147 9.51 9.63 -0.12
C ALA A 147 10.78 10.46 0.13
N LYS A 148 10.66 11.80 0.21
CA LYS A 148 11.78 12.70 0.55
C LYS A 148 12.32 12.49 1.97
N ASN A 149 11.51 11.95 2.88
CA ASN A 149 11.86 11.71 4.28
C ASN A 149 12.01 10.20 4.60
N LEU A 150 12.01 9.33 3.59
CA LEU A 150 12.11 7.88 3.74
C LEU A 150 13.43 7.48 4.42
N ASP A 151 13.35 6.55 5.37
CA ASP A 151 14.55 5.94 5.98
C ASP A 151 15.15 4.88 5.04
N TYR A 152 15.98 5.33 4.11
CA TYR A 152 16.68 4.48 3.15
C TYR A 152 17.61 3.47 3.79
N SER A 153 18.01 3.64 5.06
CA SER A 153 18.88 2.70 5.76
C SER A 153 18.21 1.34 6.01
N ARG A 154 16.90 1.31 5.96
CA ARG A 154 16.06 0.12 6.13
C ARG A 154 15.92 -0.71 4.86
N LEU A 155 16.27 -0.16 3.71
CA LEU A 155 16.14 -0.83 2.43
C LEU A 155 17.42 -1.57 2.06
N ARG A 156 17.27 -2.79 1.57
CA ARG A 156 18.33 -3.61 1.01
C ARG A 156 18.35 -3.56 -0.52
N SER A 157 17.23 -3.22 -1.12
CA SER A 157 17.09 -3.00 -2.56
C SER A 157 17.87 -1.75 -2.95
N ARG A 158 18.75 -1.88 -3.95
CA ARG A 158 19.63 -0.79 -4.38
C ARG A 158 19.34 -0.31 -5.80
N ARG A 159 18.30 -0.85 -6.45
CA ARG A 159 17.87 -0.48 -7.79
C ARG A 159 16.37 -0.76 -7.96
#